data_b883b75759c56c48c2d86b32869ac5f6
#
_entry.id   b883b75759c56c48c2d86b32869ac5f6
#
_cell.length_a   1.000
_cell.length_b   1.000
_cell.length_c   1.000
_cell.angle_alpha   90.00
_cell.angle_beta   90.00
_cell.angle_gamma   90.00
#
_symmetry.space_group_name_H-M   'P 1'
#
loop_
_entity.id
_entity.type
_entity.pdbx_description
1 polymer ?
#
loop_
_entity_poly.entity_id
_entity_poly.type
_entity_poly.pdbx_seq_one_letter_code
_entity_poly.pdbx_strand_id
1 'polypeptide(L)'
;SVEDYLRAKSVNGEFSWHPFEFQGNFSDLKNHTKSMCRGEYICHLDADEIPHETLIEQLPQIIEMNDVDLIWLPRVNTVDGMTKEHVEKWGWRVSEKGWVNYPDYQARVFKNTEEIKWIRPLHEYITGSKTYSHLPPYEELSLYHHKTIEKQEQQNMFYNQNFSPEMNVRR
;
A
#
# COMPACT_ATOMS: atom_id res chain seq x y z
N SER A 1 -1.34 9.86 22.52
CA SER A 1 -0.66 9.65 21.22
C SER A 1 -1.32 8.53 20.43
N VAL A 2 -0.97 8.37 19.15
CA VAL A 2 -1.41 7.21 18.34
C VAL A 2 -0.96 5.90 18.98
N GLU A 3 0.25 5.86 19.51
CA GLU A 3 0.80 4.69 20.18
C GLU A 3 -0.04 4.29 21.41
N ASP A 4 -0.44 5.24 22.25
CA ASP A 4 -1.28 4.95 23.43
C ASP A 4 -2.63 4.37 23.01
N TYR A 5 -3.22 4.91 21.94
CA TYR A 5 -4.46 4.38 21.37
C TYR A 5 -4.30 2.93 20.90
N LEU A 6 -3.25 2.66 20.12
CA LEU A 6 -2.96 1.32 19.59
C LEU A 6 -2.69 0.31 20.71
N ARG A 7 -1.92 0.71 21.74
CA ARG A 7 -1.67 -0.14 22.92
C ARG A 7 -2.97 -0.48 23.64
N ALA A 8 -3.83 0.50 23.88
CA ALA A 8 -5.11 0.29 24.57
C ALA A 8 -6.03 -0.68 23.80
N LYS A 9 -6.11 -0.53 22.48
CA LYS A 9 -6.92 -1.40 21.62
C LYS A 9 -6.36 -2.82 21.52
N SER A 10 -5.04 -2.97 21.47
CA SER A 10 -4.37 -4.29 21.46
C SER A 10 -4.64 -5.07 22.74
N VAL A 11 -4.66 -4.41 23.91
CA VAL A 11 -4.99 -5.05 25.20
C VAL A 11 -6.42 -5.60 25.19
N ASN A 12 -7.35 -4.92 24.51
CA ASN A 12 -8.74 -5.38 24.38
C ASN A 12 -8.92 -6.54 23.38
N GLY A 13 -7.85 -6.99 22.73
CA GLY A 13 -7.89 -8.11 21.79
C GLY A 13 -8.45 -7.75 20.39
N GLU A 14 -8.67 -6.47 20.10
CA GLU A 14 -9.18 -6.04 18.79
C GLU A 14 -8.17 -6.29 17.66
N PHE A 15 -6.86 -6.21 17.97
CA PHE A 15 -5.75 -6.53 17.06
C PHE A 15 -4.45 -6.76 17.84
N SER A 16 -3.42 -7.26 17.17
CA SER A 16 -2.06 -7.36 17.71
C SER A 16 -1.25 -6.12 17.33
N TRP A 17 -0.58 -5.50 18.28
CA TRP A 17 0.29 -4.36 18.05
C TRP A 17 1.74 -4.74 18.32
N HIS A 18 2.61 -4.50 17.32
CA HIS A 18 4.02 -4.83 17.36
C HIS A 18 4.85 -3.59 17.01
N PRO A 19 5.65 -3.03 17.94
CA PRO A 19 6.53 -1.92 17.62
C PRO A 19 7.67 -2.39 16.69
N PHE A 20 8.07 -1.50 15.78
CA PHE A 20 9.20 -1.71 14.89
C PHE A 20 10.05 -0.45 14.83
N GLU A 21 11.36 -0.58 15.07
CA GLU A 21 12.30 0.52 14.93
C GLU A 21 12.72 0.64 13.45
N PHE A 22 12.19 1.67 12.79
CA PHE A 22 12.45 1.90 11.38
C PHE A 22 13.89 2.39 11.14
N GLN A 23 14.66 1.64 10.37
CA GLN A 23 16.06 1.94 10.05
C GLN A 23 16.27 2.31 8.58
N GLY A 24 15.30 2.99 7.96
CA GLY A 24 15.43 3.46 6.57
C GLY A 24 15.15 2.39 5.51
N ASN A 25 14.58 1.23 5.87
CA ASN A 25 14.25 0.16 4.94
C ASN A 25 12.76 -0.23 5.08
N PHE A 26 11.94 0.16 4.10
CA PHE A 26 10.51 -0.15 4.10
C PHE A 26 10.21 -1.64 3.89
N SER A 27 11.05 -2.37 3.14
CA SER A 27 10.83 -3.81 2.97
C SER A 27 11.07 -4.58 4.26
N ASP A 28 12.00 -4.15 5.13
CA ASP A 28 12.21 -4.78 6.44
C ASP A 28 10.99 -4.58 7.34
N LEU A 29 10.41 -3.37 7.35
CA LEU A 29 9.16 -3.10 8.07
C LEU A 29 8.03 -4.00 7.57
N LYS A 30 7.83 -4.11 6.26
CA LYS A 30 6.75 -4.92 5.67
C LYS A 30 6.97 -6.42 5.89
N ASN A 31 8.21 -6.90 5.80
CA ASN A 31 8.55 -8.30 6.10
C ASN A 31 8.40 -8.61 7.59
N HIS A 32 8.74 -7.68 8.48
CA HIS A 32 8.47 -7.82 9.91
C HIS A 32 6.96 -7.95 10.16
N THR A 33 6.14 -7.07 9.59
CA THR A 33 4.67 -7.16 9.70
C THR A 33 4.15 -8.50 9.16
N LYS A 34 4.67 -8.94 8.00
CA LYS A 34 4.34 -10.26 7.42
C LYS A 34 4.63 -11.39 8.40
N SER A 35 5.77 -11.37 9.09
CA SER A 35 6.18 -12.45 10.01
C SER A 35 5.24 -12.61 11.22
N MET A 36 4.42 -11.59 11.53
CA MET A 36 3.41 -11.64 12.60
C MET A 36 2.07 -12.20 12.11
N CYS A 37 1.87 -12.31 10.79
CA CYS A 37 0.64 -12.82 10.21
C CYS A 37 0.59 -14.36 10.25
N ARG A 38 -0.61 -14.93 10.49
CA ARG A 38 -0.82 -16.39 10.62
C ARG A 38 -1.79 -16.94 9.57
N GLY A 39 -2.48 -16.08 8.82
CA GLY A 39 -3.42 -16.48 7.78
C GLY A 39 -2.69 -17.07 6.56
N GLU A 40 -3.40 -17.84 5.77
CA GLU A 40 -2.92 -18.39 4.49
C GLU A 40 -2.64 -17.27 3.47
N TYR A 41 -3.48 -16.24 3.48
CA TYR A 41 -3.28 -15.01 2.72
C TYR A 41 -3.11 -13.81 3.66
N ILE A 42 -2.36 -12.84 3.21
CA ILE A 42 -2.15 -11.56 3.88
C ILE A 42 -2.74 -10.46 3.00
N CYS A 43 -3.58 -9.62 3.59
CA CYS A 43 -3.97 -8.34 3.01
C CYS A 43 -3.15 -7.24 3.71
N HIS A 44 -2.13 -6.72 3.02
CA HIS A 44 -1.27 -5.67 3.54
C HIS A 44 -1.78 -4.30 3.10
N LEU A 45 -2.08 -3.44 4.06
CA LEU A 45 -2.50 -2.06 3.81
C LEU A 45 -1.49 -1.08 4.42
N ASP A 46 -1.17 -0.02 3.71
CA ASP A 46 -0.42 1.10 4.26
C ASP A 46 -1.35 1.94 5.15
N ALA A 47 -0.82 2.64 6.14
CA ALA A 47 -1.61 3.36 7.16
C ALA A 47 -2.48 4.51 6.61
N ASP A 48 -2.25 4.92 5.37
CA ASP A 48 -3.00 5.95 4.65
C ASP A 48 -3.86 5.37 3.50
N GLU A 49 -4.10 4.06 3.51
CA GLU A 49 -4.99 3.37 2.57
C GLU A 49 -6.26 2.89 3.27
N ILE A 50 -7.39 3.11 2.63
CA ILE A 50 -8.71 2.67 3.13
C ILE A 50 -9.37 1.84 2.02
N PRO A 51 -9.61 0.54 2.24
CA PRO A 51 -10.33 -0.27 1.27
C PRO A 51 -11.81 0.11 1.19
N HIS A 52 -12.38 0.06 -0.01
CA HIS A 52 -13.84 0.19 -0.17
C HIS A 52 -14.56 -0.94 0.59
N GLU A 53 -15.73 -0.67 1.17
CA GLU A 53 -16.49 -1.66 1.95
C GLU A 53 -16.82 -2.93 1.15
N THR A 54 -17.22 -2.79 -0.11
CA THR A 54 -17.47 -3.91 -1.03
C THR A 54 -16.23 -4.78 -1.24
N LEU A 55 -15.05 -4.16 -1.37
CA LEU A 55 -13.79 -4.90 -1.46
C LEU A 55 -13.56 -5.76 -0.21
N ILE A 56 -13.79 -5.21 0.99
CA ILE A 56 -13.63 -5.94 2.26
C ILE A 56 -14.59 -7.13 2.31
N GLU A 57 -15.86 -6.91 1.97
CA GLU A 57 -16.89 -7.95 1.99
C GLU A 57 -16.62 -9.08 0.99
N GLN A 58 -16.14 -8.74 -0.21
CA GLN A 58 -15.90 -9.70 -1.27
C GLN A 58 -14.50 -10.34 -1.24
N LEU A 59 -13.57 -9.82 -0.46
CA LEU A 59 -12.18 -10.27 -0.47
C LEU A 59 -12.01 -11.78 -0.25
N PRO A 60 -12.73 -12.44 0.69
CA PRO A 60 -12.64 -13.89 0.85
C PRO A 60 -13.02 -14.67 -0.42
N GLN A 61 -14.11 -14.28 -1.07
CA GLN A 61 -14.57 -14.89 -2.32
C GLN A 61 -13.61 -14.60 -3.48
N ILE A 62 -13.05 -13.39 -3.55
CA ILE A 62 -12.04 -13.01 -4.56
C ILE A 62 -10.82 -13.90 -4.43
N ILE A 63 -10.33 -14.15 -3.21
CA ILE A 63 -9.18 -15.02 -2.95
C ILE A 63 -9.50 -16.46 -3.40
N GLU A 64 -10.64 -16.99 -3.00
CA GLU A 64 -11.06 -18.36 -3.35
C GLU A 64 -11.19 -18.54 -4.86
N MET A 65 -11.78 -17.60 -5.57
CA MET A 65 -11.99 -17.66 -7.02
C MET A 65 -10.72 -17.52 -7.85
N ASN A 66 -9.74 -16.75 -7.37
CA ASN A 66 -8.51 -16.48 -8.11
C ASN A 66 -7.44 -17.56 -7.89
N ASP A 67 -7.31 -18.07 -6.67
CA ASP A 67 -6.28 -19.05 -6.25
C ASP A 67 -4.87 -18.74 -6.82
N VAL A 68 -4.46 -17.49 -6.73
CA VAL A 68 -3.16 -17.01 -7.20
C VAL A 68 -2.27 -16.59 -6.03
N ASP A 69 -0.97 -16.50 -6.26
CA ASP A 69 -0.02 -16.11 -5.23
C ASP A 69 -0.11 -14.63 -4.84
N LEU A 70 -0.55 -13.77 -5.79
CA LEU A 70 -0.57 -12.32 -5.62
C LEU A 70 -1.75 -11.69 -6.35
N ILE A 71 -2.50 -10.82 -5.67
CA ILE A 71 -3.59 -10.04 -6.25
C ILE A 71 -3.24 -8.55 -6.15
N TRP A 72 -3.31 -7.86 -7.29
CA TRP A 72 -3.13 -6.43 -7.40
C TRP A 72 -4.49 -5.74 -7.29
N LEU A 73 -4.57 -4.81 -6.34
CA LEU A 73 -5.77 -3.99 -6.11
C LEU A 73 -5.61 -2.63 -6.79
N PRO A 74 -6.63 -2.12 -7.49
CA PRO A 74 -6.62 -0.75 -7.99
C PRO A 74 -6.67 0.22 -6.82
N ARG A 75 -6.02 1.39 -6.96
CA ARG A 75 -6.00 2.43 -5.95
C ARG A 75 -6.43 3.77 -6.53
N VAL A 76 -7.39 4.40 -5.87
CA VAL A 76 -7.86 5.75 -6.13
C VAL A 76 -7.00 6.71 -5.32
N ASN A 77 -6.16 7.49 -5.98
CA ASN A 77 -5.39 8.55 -5.34
C ASN A 77 -6.11 9.88 -5.52
N THR A 78 -6.30 10.61 -4.43
CA THR A 78 -6.78 12.01 -4.43
C THR A 78 -5.77 12.91 -3.73
N VAL A 79 -5.58 14.13 -4.27
CA VAL A 79 -4.60 15.08 -3.73
C VAL A 79 -5.23 16.46 -3.58
N ASP A 80 -5.49 16.86 -2.34
CA ASP A 80 -6.01 18.19 -2.04
C ASP A 80 -4.95 19.26 -2.27
N GLY A 81 -5.38 20.42 -2.76
CA GLY A 81 -4.47 21.56 -3.06
C GLY A 81 -3.66 21.37 -4.35
N MET A 82 -3.92 20.32 -5.13
CA MET A 82 -3.26 20.09 -6.42
C MET A 82 -3.58 21.22 -7.41
N THR A 83 -2.56 21.74 -8.08
CA THR A 83 -2.67 22.73 -9.17
C THR A 83 -2.24 22.12 -10.51
N LYS A 84 -2.46 22.87 -11.60
CA LYS A 84 -2.00 22.45 -12.94
C LYS A 84 -0.48 22.33 -13.00
N GLU A 85 0.24 23.22 -12.32
CA GLU A 85 1.71 23.17 -12.23
C GLU A 85 2.20 21.88 -11.58
N HIS A 86 1.51 21.39 -10.54
CA HIS A 86 1.84 20.11 -9.90
C HIS A 86 1.60 18.95 -10.85
N VAL A 87 0.50 18.95 -11.59
CA VAL A 87 0.18 17.93 -12.59
C VAL A 87 1.24 17.84 -13.69
N GLU A 88 1.66 19.00 -14.22
CA GLU A 88 2.69 19.08 -15.26
C GLU A 88 4.07 18.67 -14.70
N LYS A 89 4.46 19.19 -13.53
CA LYS A 89 5.75 18.93 -12.88
C LYS A 89 5.99 17.43 -12.62
N TRP A 90 4.95 16.71 -12.22
CA TRP A 90 5.06 15.29 -11.88
C TRP A 90 4.51 14.34 -12.95
N GLY A 91 4.04 14.87 -14.09
CA GLY A 91 3.51 14.09 -15.19
C GLY A 91 2.27 13.27 -14.80
N TRP A 92 1.43 13.80 -13.93
CA TRP A 92 0.24 13.12 -13.46
C TRP A 92 -0.87 13.12 -14.51
N ARG A 93 -1.61 12.02 -14.56
CA ARG A 93 -2.88 11.93 -15.29
C ARG A 93 -4.00 12.10 -14.27
N VAL A 94 -4.90 13.03 -14.53
CA VAL A 94 -6.04 13.31 -13.63
C VAL A 94 -7.33 12.99 -14.39
N SER A 95 -8.16 12.12 -13.81
CA SER A 95 -9.46 11.77 -14.38
C SER A 95 -10.50 12.88 -14.14
N GLU A 96 -11.66 12.78 -14.78
CA GLU A 96 -12.80 13.69 -14.54
C GLU A 96 -13.30 13.68 -13.08
N LYS A 97 -13.10 12.55 -12.37
CA LYS A 97 -13.39 12.42 -10.93
C LYS A 97 -12.30 13.03 -10.03
N GLY A 98 -11.24 13.61 -10.59
CA GLY A 98 -10.10 14.14 -9.83
C GLY A 98 -9.11 13.07 -9.34
N TRP A 99 -9.18 11.84 -9.85
CA TRP A 99 -8.29 10.75 -9.45
C TRP A 99 -6.96 10.83 -10.18
N VAL A 100 -5.88 10.71 -9.43
CA VAL A 100 -4.51 10.81 -9.94
C VAL A 100 -4.00 9.42 -10.34
N ASN A 101 -3.58 9.27 -11.61
CA ASN A 101 -2.96 8.06 -12.18
C ASN A 101 -3.78 6.77 -12.06
N TYR A 102 -5.11 6.87 -11.93
CA TYR A 102 -5.97 5.69 -11.81
C TYR A 102 -5.97 4.84 -13.12
N PRO A 103 -6.00 3.49 -13.01
CA PRO A 103 -5.82 2.69 -11.81
C PRO A 103 -4.33 2.62 -11.41
N ASP A 104 -4.03 2.94 -10.17
CA ASP A 104 -2.68 2.81 -9.60
C ASP A 104 -2.61 1.47 -8.85
N TYR A 105 -2.31 0.40 -9.58
CA TYR A 105 -2.34 -0.95 -9.02
C TYR A 105 -1.29 -1.17 -7.92
N GLN A 106 -1.74 -1.73 -6.79
CA GLN A 106 -0.94 -2.06 -5.63
C GLN A 106 -0.98 -3.55 -5.33
N ALA A 107 0.18 -4.17 -5.15
CA ALA A 107 0.31 -5.54 -4.70
C ALA A 107 -0.06 -5.62 -3.21
N ARG A 108 -1.29 -6.00 -2.88
CA ARG A 108 -1.80 -5.92 -1.51
C ARG A 108 -2.28 -7.23 -0.91
N VAL A 109 -2.66 -8.21 -1.73
CA VAL A 109 -3.14 -9.51 -1.24
C VAL A 109 -2.21 -10.59 -1.78
N PHE A 110 -1.62 -11.40 -0.90
CA PHE A 110 -0.65 -12.42 -1.30
C PHE A 110 -0.61 -13.60 -0.35
N LYS A 111 -0.23 -14.78 -0.88
CA LYS A 111 -0.03 -16.00 -0.08
C LYS A 111 1.07 -15.80 0.96
N ASN A 112 0.83 -16.30 2.18
CA ASN A 112 1.79 -16.22 3.27
C ASN A 112 2.79 -17.39 3.21
N THR A 113 3.71 -17.33 2.27
CA THR A 113 4.79 -18.32 2.12
C THR A 113 6.16 -17.68 2.33
N GLU A 114 7.20 -18.47 2.59
CA GLU A 114 8.56 -17.95 2.83
C GLU A 114 9.17 -17.31 1.59
N GLU A 115 8.81 -17.77 0.39
CA GLU A 115 9.32 -17.28 -0.88
C GLU A 115 8.81 -15.88 -1.20
N ILE A 116 7.55 -15.59 -0.82
CA ILE A 116 6.92 -14.30 -1.10
C ILE A 116 7.36 -13.28 -0.05
N LYS A 117 8.10 -12.27 -0.48
CA LYS A 117 8.65 -11.24 0.40
C LYS A 117 8.80 -9.90 -0.29
N TRP A 118 8.82 -8.85 0.51
CA TRP A 118 9.15 -7.51 0.08
C TRP A 118 10.65 -7.34 -0.08
N ILE A 119 11.07 -6.62 -1.12
CA ILE A 119 12.47 -6.26 -1.37
C ILE A 119 12.58 -4.78 -1.76
N ARG A 120 13.76 -4.21 -1.60
CA ARG A 120 14.20 -2.82 -1.74
C ARG A 120 13.85 -1.94 -0.53
N PRO A 121 14.76 -1.08 -0.14
CA PRO A 121 14.54 -0.16 0.99
C PRO A 121 13.53 0.95 0.68
N LEU A 122 13.40 1.37 -0.59
CA LEU A 122 12.44 2.34 -1.07
C LEU A 122 11.81 1.87 -2.39
N HIS A 123 10.53 2.23 -2.63
CA HIS A 123 9.72 1.70 -3.73
C HIS A 123 9.74 0.16 -3.73
N GLU A 124 9.52 -0.37 -2.55
CA GLU A 124 9.52 -1.80 -2.29
C GLU A 124 8.43 -2.53 -3.10
N TYR A 125 8.73 -3.72 -3.53
CA TYR A 125 7.80 -4.58 -4.24
C TYR A 125 7.91 -6.03 -3.77
N ILE A 126 6.86 -6.82 -4.04
CA ILE A 126 6.78 -8.23 -3.70
C ILE A 126 7.51 -9.05 -4.76
N THR A 127 8.31 -10.01 -4.30
CA THR A 127 8.95 -11.04 -5.13
C THR A 127 8.55 -12.44 -4.65
N GLY A 128 8.87 -13.47 -5.45
CA GLY A 128 8.63 -14.88 -5.11
C GLY A 128 7.25 -15.42 -5.52
N SER A 129 6.30 -14.56 -5.94
CA SER A 129 5.03 -15.01 -6.52
C SER A 129 5.25 -15.60 -7.92
N LYS A 130 4.58 -16.72 -8.22
CA LYS A 130 4.61 -17.41 -9.52
C LYS A 130 3.36 -17.08 -10.35
N THR A 131 2.25 -16.84 -9.67
CA THR A 131 0.96 -16.51 -10.28
C THR A 131 0.42 -15.21 -9.71
N TYR A 132 -0.29 -14.43 -10.54
CA TYR A 132 -0.90 -13.19 -10.09
C TYR A 132 -2.15 -12.85 -10.89
N SER A 133 -3.00 -12.03 -10.30
CA SER A 133 -4.15 -11.41 -10.97
C SER A 133 -4.25 -9.93 -10.61
N HIS A 134 -5.00 -9.19 -11.44
CA HIS A 134 -5.38 -7.81 -11.15
C HIS A 134 -6.90 -7.75 -11.04
N LEU A 135 -7.41 -7.12 -10.00
CA LEU A 135 -8.83 -6.84 -9.95
C LEU A 135 -9.22 -5.84 -11.05
N PRO A 136 -10.46 -5.93 -11.59
CA PRO A 136 -10.93 -4.94 -12.52
C PRO A 136 -10.91 -3.54 -11.89
N PRO A 137 -10.67 -2.47 -12.69
CA PRO A 137 -10.53 -1.11 -12.16
C PRO A 137 -11.91 -0.48 -11.85
N TYR A 138 -12.65 -1.11 -10.97
CA TYR A 138 -13.89 -0.59 -10.42
C TYR A 138 -13.63 0.11 -9.09
N GLU A 139 -14.33 1.20 -8.83
CA GLU A 139 -14.20 1.97 -7.59
C GLU A 139 -14.47 1.09 -6.38
N GLU A 140 -15.49 0.23 -6.46
CA GLU A 140 -15.93 -0.67 -5.41
C GLU A 140 -14.90 -1.76 -5.04
N LEU A 141 -13.94 -2.00 -5.92
CA LEU A 141 -12.85 -2.96 -5.71
C LEU A 141 -11.50 -2.26 -5.44
N SER A 142 -11.54 -0.96 -5.13
CA SER A 142 -10.35 -0.13 -5.00
C SER A 142 -9.99 0.18 -3.55
N LEU A 143 -8.74 0.55 -3.37
CA LEU A 143 -8.26 1.24 -2.17
C LEU A 143 -8.38 2.75 -2.37
N TYR A 144 -8.76 3.49 -1.36
CA TYR A 144 -8.66 4.94 -1.33
C TYR A 144 -7.36 5.36 -0.66
N HIS A 145 -6.69 6.33 -1.27
CA HIS A 145 -5.46 6.91 -0.75
C HIS A 145 -5.50 8.42 -0.95
N HIS A 146 -5.79 9.11 0.14
CA HIS A 146 -5.94 10.55 0.15
C HIS A 146 -4.68 11.23 0.68
N LYS A 147 -4.23 12.27 -0.01
CA LYS A 147 -3.10 13.12 0.39
C LYS A 147 -3.44 14.60 0.25
N THR A 148 -2.65 15.44 0.90
CA THR A 148 -2.54 16.86 0.54
C THR A 148 -1.26 17.09 -0.26
N ILE A 149 -1.19 18.22 -0.96
CA ILE A 149 -0.01 18.60 -1.75
C ILE A 149 1.21 18.78 -0.86
N GLU A 150 1.01 19.35 0.34
CA GLU A 150 2.08 19.57 1.31
C GLU A 150 2.67 18.23 1.78
N LYS A 151 1.81 17.23 2.06
CA LYS A 151 2.27 15.88 2.44
C LYS A 151 3.05 15.22 1.30
N GLN A 152 2.61 15.40 0.05
CA GLN A 152 3.32 14.87 -1.12
C GLN A 152 4.70 15.54 -1.29
N GLU A 153 4.79 16.86 -1.12
CA GLU A 153 6.06 17.57 -1.20
C GLU A 153 7.02 17.19 -0.08
N GLN A 154 6.51 17.07 1.15
CA GLN A 154 7.31 16.59 2.29
C GLN A 154 7.84 15.17 2.06
N GLN A 155 7.03 14.28 1.51
CA GLN A 155 7.43 12.92 1.18
C GLN A 155 8.54 12.92 0.11
N ASN A 156 8.39 13.71 -0.94
CA ASN A 156 9.41 13.83 -1.99
C ASN A 156 10.72 14.38 -1.43
N MET A 157 10.65 15.39 -0.55
CA MET A 157 11.82 15.95 0.13
C MET A 157 12.50 14.90 1.01
N PHE A 158 11.75 14.17 1.80
CA PHE A 158 12.27 13.10 2.65
C PHE A 158 13.00 12.03 1.83
N TYR A 159 12.41 11.59 0.69
CA TYR A 159 13.05 10.58 -0.17
C TYR A 159 14.35 11.11 -0.78
N ASN A 160 14.37 12.35 -1.26
CA ASN A 160 15.56 12.96 -1.84
C ASN A 160 16.69 13.19 -0.83
N GLN A 161 16.36 13.38 0.44
CA GLN A 161 17.35 13.57 1.51
C GLN A 161 17.91 12.27 2.07
N ASN A 162 17.12 11.21 2.10
CA ASN A 162 17.46 9.98 2.82
C ASN A 162 17.81 8.80 1.93
N PHE A 163 17.56 8.89 0.62
CA PHE A 163 17.84 7.80 -0.33
C PHE A 163 18.64 8.32 -1.53
N SER A 164 19.51 7.48 -2.07
CA SER A 164 20.26 7.85 -3.28
C SER A 164 19.33 7.94 -4.51
N PRO A 165 19.71 8.73 -5.54
CA PRO A 165 18.92 8.83 -6.77
C PRO A 165 18.59 7.47 -7.41
N GLU A 166 19.55 6.51 -7.36
CA GLU A 166 19.35 5.14 -7.90
C GLU A 166 18.30 4.35 -7.11
N MET A 167 18.17 4.60 -5.81
CA MET A 167 17.14 3.98 -4.98
C MET A 167 15.77 4.64 -5.18
N ASN A 168 15.75 5.94 -5.50
CA ASN A 168 14.52 6.72 -5.67
C ASN A 168 13.93 6.63 -7.10
N VAL A 169 14.26 5.61 -7.85
CA VAL A 169 13.66 5.32 -9.18
C VAL A 169 12.53 4.30 -9.01
N ARG A 170 11.30 4.69 -9.37
CA ARG A 170 10.19 3.74 -9.56
C ARG A 170 10.47 2.91 -10.81
N ARG A 171 10.37 1.60 -10.68
CA ARG A 171 10.49 0.65 -11.79
C ARG A 171 9.11 0.21 -12.24
#